data_fdef5cbe8d3425dde091ef797579d12b
#
_entry.id   fdef5cbe8d3425dde091ef797579d12b
#
_cell.length_a   1.000
_cell.length_b   1.000
_cell.length_c   1.000
_cell.angle_alpha   90.00
_cell.angle_beta   90.00
_cell.angle_gamma   90.00
#
_symmetry.space_group_name_H-M   'P 1'
#
loop_
_entity.id
_entity.type
_entity.pdbx_description
1 polymer ?
#
loop_
_entity_poly.entity_id
_entity_poly.type
_entity_poly.pdbx_seq_one_letter_code
_entity_poly.pdbx_strand_id
1 'polypeptide(L)'
;MTHDEQRKYLIQKLLDEDIQYKDVVIPEDVQQQKLLLRSLMNVRPPKAVSREFMEVQDNYLSDERDAAGVVDAASLPVVPQYPRLVLWQSDITVLNCDAIVMQRIVRCVDVSGLCTPVSIISCIQKPVLPCV
;
A
#
# COMPACT_ATOMS: atom_id res chain seq x y z
N MET A 1 -19.07 -3.46 -12.47
CA MET A 1 -18.03 -2.48 -12.88
C MET A 1 -16.76 -3.26 -13.10
N THR A 2 -16.15 -3.16 -14.28
CA THR A 2 -14.87 -3.82 -14.56
C THR A 2 -13.74 -3.12 -13.83
N HIS A 3 -12.58 -3.79 -13.67
CA HIS A 3 -11.41 -3.22 -13.00
C HIS A 3 -10.92 -1.91 -13.65
N ASP A 4 -10.97 -1.82 -14.99
CA ASP A 4 -10.64 -0.59 -15.72
C ASP A 4 -11.66 0.54 -15.49
N GLU A 5 -12.94 0.20 -15.41
CA GLU A 5 -13.99 1.18 -15.09
C GLU A 5 -13.86 1.70 -13.66
N GLN A 6 -13.54 0.83 -12.70
CA GLN A 6 -13.28 1.23 -11.31
C GLN A 6 -12.12 2.22 -11.23
N ARG A 7 -11.00 1.94 -11.91
CA ARG A 7 -9.85 2.84 -11.95
C ARG A 7 -10.19 4.20 -12.52
N LYS A 8 -10.88 4.26 -13.66
CA LYS A 8 -11.31 5.51 -14.30
C LYS A 8 -12.30 6.28 -13.43
N TYR A 9 -13.24 5.59 -12.80
CA TYR A 9 -14.19 6.17 -11.86
C TYR A 9 -13.47 6.85 -10.68
N LEU A 10 -12.52 6.16 -10.06
CA LEU A 10 -11.74 6.69 -8.94
C LEU A 10 -10.93 7.92 -9.36
N ILE A 11 -10.24 7.88 -10.51
CA ILE A 11 -9.49 9.02 -11.04
C ILE A 11 -10.43 10.20 -11.25
N GLN A 12 -11.55 10.01 -11.94
CA GLN A 12 -12.50 11.07 -12.24
C GLN A 12 -13.04 11.71 -10.96
N LYS A 13 -13.42 10.92 -9.96
CA LYS A 13 -13.90 11.43 -8.68
C LYS A 13 -12.86 12.26 -7.95
N LEU A 14 -11.60 11.83 -7.96
CA LEU A 14 -10.51 12.56 -7.32
C LEU A 14 -10.16 13.85 -8.06
N LEU A 15 -10.24 13.87 -9.39
CA LEU A 15 -10.06 15.11 -10.19
C LEU A 15 -11.19 16.10 -9.95
N ASP A 16 -12.43 15.63 -9.76
CA ASP A 16 -13.59 16.49 -9.50
C ASP A 16 -13.57 17.12 -8.09
N GLU A 17 -12.81 16.54 -7.14
CA GLU A 17 -12.71 17.05 -5.77
C GLU A 17 -11.92 18.36 -5.66
N ASP A 18 -11.01 18.65 -6.58
CA ASP A 18 -10.17 19.83 -6.54
C ASP A 18 -10.16 20.57 -7.89
N ILE A 19 -10.43 21.87 -7.82
CA ILE A 19 -10.44 22.77 -8.98
C ILE A 19 -9.10 22.80 -9.71
N GLN A 20 -7.99 22.57 -8.99
CA GLN A 20 -6.65 22.59 -9.56
C GLN A 20 -6.41 21.44 -10.56
N TYR A 21 -7.19 20.37 -10.48
CA TYR A 21 -7.02 19.19 -11.33
C TYR A 21 -8.06 19.06 -12.45
N LYS A 22 -8.94 20.07 -12.62
CA LYS A 22 -10.03 20.02 -13.63
C LYS A 22 -9.55 19.88 -15.07
N ASP A 23 -8.36 20.39 -15.37
CA ASP A 23 -7.78 20.37 -16.70
C ASP A 23 -6.90 19.13 -16.96
N VAL A 24 -6.79 18.25 -15.97
CA VAL A 24 -6.01 17.02 -16.12
C VAL A 24 -6.78 16.02 -16.95
N VAL A 25 -6.21 15.66 -18.10
CA VAL A 25 -6.77 14.64 -18.98
C VAL A 25 -6.34 13.25 -18.51
N ILE A 26 -7.30 12.33 -18.39
CA ILE A 26 -7.01 10.94 -18.02
C ILE A 26 -6.27 10.29 -19.19
N PRO A 27 -5.06 9.75 -18.99
CA PRO A 27 -4.29 9.09 -20.04
C PRO A 27 -5.02 7.86 -20.58
N GLU A 28 -4.75 7.48 -21.81
CA GLU A 28 -5.25 6.23 -22.39
C GLU A 28 -4.46 5.02 -21.89
N ASP A 29 -3.18 5.21 -21.59
CA ASP A 29 -2.29 4.15 -21.11
C ASP A 29 -2.62 3.72 -19.68
N VAL A 30 -2.76 2.42 -19.48
CA VAL A 30 -3.11 1.79 -18.20
C VAL A 30 -2.08 2.10 -17.11
N GLN A 31 -0.80 2.07 -17.44
CA GLN A 31 0.26 2.33 -16.46
C GLN A 31 0.25 3.79 -16.01
N GLN A 32 0.04 4.71 -16.94
CA GLN A 32 -0.08 6.13 -16.62
C GLN A 32 -1.34 6.41 -15.78
N GLN A 33 -2.45 5.71 -16.03
CA GLN A 33 -3.65 5.80 -15.20
C GLN A 33 -3.38 5.33 -13.77
N LYS A 34 -2.66 4.21 -13.58
CA LYS A 34 -2.27 3.71 -12.24
C LYS A 34 -1.39 4.70 -11.50
N LEU A 35 -0.42 5.29 -12.17
CA LEU A 35 0.46 6.32 -11.59
C LEU A 35 -0.32 7.59 -11.23
N LEU A 36 -1.23 8.03 -12.09
CA LEU A 36 -2.09 9.18 -11.84
C LEU A 36 -2.99 8.93 -10.62
N LEU A 37 -3.67 7.78 -10.55
CA LEU A 37 -4.51 7.40 -9.41
C LEU A 37 -3.72 7.40 -8.11
N ARG A 38 -2.54 6.77 -8.10
CA ARG A 38 -1.64 6.74 -6.93
C ARG A 38 -1.23 8.15 -6.50
N SER A 39 -0.88 9.01 -7.45
CA SER A 39 -0.49 10.39 -7.16
C SER A 39 -1.64 11.18 -6.55
N LEU A 40 -2.85 11.09 -7.11
CA LEU A 40 -4.04 11.76 -6.59
C LEU A 40 -4.40 11.28 -5.18
N MET A 41 -4.35 9.96 -4.92
CA MET A 41 -4.59 9.42 -3.58
C MET A 41 -3.57 9.90 -2.54
N ASN A 42 -2.30 10.04 -2.93
CA ASN A 42 -1.24 10.47 -2.02
C ASN A 42 -1.33 11.95 -1.63
N VAL A 43 -1.80 12.80 -2.53
CA VAL A 43 -1.91 14.26 -2.26
C VAL A 43 -3.28 14.67 -1.75
N ARG A 44 -4.25 13.77 -1.75
CA ARG A 44 -5.61 14.05 -1.32
C ARG A 44 -5.66 14.48 0.15
N PRO A 45 -6.24 15.65 0.47
CA PRO A 45 -6.45 16.04 1.86
C PRO A 45 -7.52 15.15 2.52
N PRO A 46 -7.55 15.05 3.86
CA PRO A 46 -8.53 14.26 4.58
C PRO A 46 -9.93 14.89 4.43
N LYS A 47 -10.70 14.42 3.47
CA LYS A 47 -12.10 14.81 3.22
C LYS A 47 -12.98 13.57 3.35
N ALA A 48 -14.23 13.78 3.77
CA ALA A 48 -15.22 12.72 3.75
C ALA A 48 -15.46 12.23 2.32
N VAL A 49 -15.65 10.95 2.17
CA VAL A 49 -15.96 10.30 0.88
C VAL A 49 -17.34 9.65 0.92
N SER A 50 -17.94 9.47 -0.26
CA SER A 50 -19.17 8.70 -0.35
C SER A 50 -18.90 7.21 -0.08
N ARG A 51 -19.92 6.52 0.41
CA ARG A 51 -19.85 5.07 0.63
C ARG A 51 -19.52 4.32 -0.67
N GLU A 52 -20.13 4.75 -1.78
CA GLU A 52 -19.88 4.19 -3.10
C GLU A 52 -18.40 4.31 -3.50
N PHE A 53 -17.77 5.47 -3.27
CA PHE A 53 -16.35 5.65 -3.55
C PHE A 53 -15.49 4.67 -2.74
N MET A 54 -15.79 4.48 -1.44
CA MET A 54 -15.06 3.54 -0.59
C MET A 54 -15.21 2.11 -1.09
N GLU A 55 -16.41 1.68 -1.42
CA GLU A 55 -16.66 0.32 -1.93
C GLU A 55 -15.91 0.06 -3.24
N VAL A 56 -15.90 1.03 -4.17
CA VAL A 56 -15.16 0.90 -5.43
C VAL A 56 -13.65 0.90 -5.19
N GLN A 57 -13.16 1.75 -4.29
CA GLN A 57 -11.74 1.82 -3.92
C GLN A 57 -11.27 0.52 -3.29
N ASP A 58 -12.02 -0.02 -2.33
CA ASP A 58 -11.66 -1.24 -1.62
C ASP A 58 -11.62 -2.45 -2.58
N ASN A 59 -12.59 -2.55 -3.48
CA ASN A 59 -12.61 -3.59 -4.51
C ASN A 59 -11.40 -3.46 -5.44
N TYR A 60 -11.15 -2.26 -5.97
CA TYR A 60 -10.02 -2.00 -6.86
C TYR A 60 -8.68 -2.34 -6.23
N LEU A 61 -8.45 -1.89 -4.98
CA LEU A 61 -7.17 -2.14 -4.28
C LEU A 61 -7.02 -3.61 -3.88
N SER A 62 -8.12 -4.31 -3.55
CA SER A 62 -8.08 -5.74 -3.28
C SER A 62 -7.69 -6.54 -4.52
N ASP A 63 -8.27 -6.21 -5.67
CA ASP A 63 -7.94 -6.86 -6.94
C ASP A 63 -6.46 -6.61 -7.33
N GLU A 64 -5.94 -5.38 -7.17
CA GLU A 64 -4.54 -5.05 -7.43
C GLU A 64 -3.59 -5.82 -6.50
N ARG A 65 -3.92 -5.94 -5.21
CA ARG A 65 -3.15 -6.73 -4.23
C ARG A 65 -3.13 -8.21 -4.60
N ASP A 66 -4.28 -8.76 -4.93
CA ASP A 66 -4.41 -10.18 -5.25
C ASP A 66 -3.70 -10.52 -6.56
N ALA A 67 -3.73 -9.61 -7.54
CA ALA A 67 -2.96 -9.73 -8.78
C ALA A 67 -1.44 -9.63 -8.56
N ALA A 68 -0.98 -8.86 -7.56
CA ALA A 68 0.43 -8.78 -7.19
C ALA A 68 0.94 -10.04 -6.48
N GLY A 69 0.04 -10.88 -5.97
CA GLY A 69 0.36 -12.10 -5.22
C GLY A 69 0.60 -11.83 -3.73
N VAL A 70 -0.19 -12.48 -2.88
CA VAL A 70 -0.07 -12.36 -1.42
C VAL A 70 0.93 -13.38 -0.89
N VAL A 71 1.88 -12.92 -0.09
CA VAL A 71 2.91 -13.76 0.56
C VAL A 71 2.56 -13.92 2.04
N ASP A 72 2.49 -15.16 2.51
CA ASP A 72 2.28 -15.43 3.94
C ASP A 72 3.60 -15.29 4.71
N ALA A 73 3.61 -14.45 5.74
CA ALA A 73 4.78 -14.26 6.59
C ALA A 73 5.24 -15.56 7.26
N ALA A 74 4.32 -16.50 7.54
CA ALA A 74 4.65 -17.80 8.11
C ALA A 74 5.42 -18.72 7.15
N SER A 75 5.31 -18.50 5.84
CA SER A 75 6.01 -19.31 4.81
C SER A 75 7.44 -18.83 4.53
N LEU A 76 7.84 -17.68 5.07
CA LEU A 76 9.15 -17.11 4.84
C LEU A 76 10.27 -17.84 5.61
N PRO A 77 11.49 -17.92 5.05
CA PRO A 77 12.60 -18.54 5.74
C PRO A 77 12.97 -17.78 7.01
N VAL A 78 13.10 -18.52 8.10
CA VAL A 78 13.51 -17.96 9.40
C VAL A 78 15.03 -17.72 9.44
N VAL A 79 15.46 -16.72 10.19
CA VAL A 79 16.87 -16.49 10.46
C VAL A 79 17.36 -17.60 11.42
N PRO A 80 18.39 -18.41 11.07
CA PRO A 80 18.79 -19.59 11.83
C PRO A 80 19.06 -19.33 13.32
N GLN A 81 19.64 -18.18 13.63
CA GLN A 81 19.98 -17.79 15.01
C GLN A 81 18.76 -17.20 15.78
N TYR A 82 17.70 -16.83 15.06
CA TYR A 82 16.52 -16.18 15.60
C TYR A 82 15.25 -16.77 14.99
N PRO A 83 14.77 -17.90 15.48
CA PRO A 83 13.65 -18.63 14.86
C PRO A 83 12.31 -17.89 14.84
N ARG A 84 12.23 -16.74 15.51
CA ARG A 84 11.07 -15.84 15.49
C ARG A 84 11.24 -14.66 14.55
N LEU A 85 12.36 -14.59 13.82
CA LEU A 85 12.65 -13.53 12.87
C LEU A 85 12.70 -14.10 11.45
N VAL A 86 12.08 -13.41 10.54
CA VAL A 86 12.17 -13.64 9.10
C VAL A 86 12.72 -12.39 8.43
N LEU A 87 13.50 -12.57 7.38
CA LEU A 87 13.99 -11.48 6.56
C LEU A 87 13.28 -11.55 5.20
N TRP A 88 12.66 -10.46 4.82
CA TRP A 88 11.95 -10.36 3.57
C TRP A 88 12.16 -8.99 2.93
N GLN A 89 12.38 -8.95 1.63
CA GLN A 89 12.61 -7.73 0.88
C GLN A 89 11.69 -7.70 -0.33
N SER A 90 10.57 -7.03 -0.19
CA SER A 90 9.60 -6.77 -1.26
C SER A 90 8.57 -5.73 -0.79
N ASP A 91 7.48 -5.58 -1.54
CA ASP A 91 6.40 -4.67 -1.18
C ASP A 91 5.63 -5.17 0.06
N ILE A 92 5.63 -4.37 1.12
CA ILE A 92 4.96 -4.70 2.39
C ILE A 92 3.45 -4.86 2.25
N THR A 93 2.84 -4.27 1.23
CA THR A 93 1.39 -4.32 1.02
C THR A 93 0.89 -5.70 0.59
N VAL A 94 1.78 -6.56 0.07
CA VAL A 94 1.44 -7.94 -0.33
C VAL A 94 1.78 -8.97 0.75
N LEU A 95 2.31 -8.55 1.90
CA LEU A 95 2.62 -9.45 3.01
C LEU A 95 1.38 -9.70 3.86
N ASN A 96 0.98 -10.96 3.99
CA ASN A 96 -0.11 -11.37 4.88
C ASN A 96 0.43 -11.49 6.31
N CYS A 97 0.05 -10.54 7.17
CA CYS A 97 0.39 -10.52 8.59
C CYS A 97 -0.70 -9.80 9.39
N ASP A 98 -0.81 -10.08 10.69
CA ASP A 98 -1.88 -9.53 11.54
C ASP A 98 -1.70 -8.04 11.84
N ALA A 99 -0.45 -7.57 11.90
CA ALA A 99 -0.14 -6.17 12.17
C ALA A 99 1.22 -5.77 11.62
N ILE A 100 1.33 -4.50 11.25
CA ILE A 100 2.58 -3.87 10.81
C ILE A 100 2.92 -2.77 11.80
N VAL A 101 4.12 -2.83 12.37
CA VAL A 101 4.65 -1.78 13.24
C VAL A 101 5.72 -1.02 12.47
N MET A 102 5.50 0.26 12.24
CA MET A 102 6.49 1.15 11.64
C MET A 102 7.22 1.90 12.74
N GLN A 103 8.51 1.63 12.89
CA GLN A 103 9.36 2.41 13.75
C GLN A 103 10.10 3.46 12.93
N ARG A 104 9.77 4.73 13.15
CA ARG A 104 10.48 5.84 12.55
C ARG A 104 11.78 6.06 13.33
N ILE A 105 12.91 5.67 12.76
CA ILE A 105 14.21 6.08 13.27
C ILE A 105 14.43 7.53 12.87
N VAL A 106 14.25 8.44 13.83
CA VAL A 106 14.58 9.85 13.66
C VAL A 106 16.08 9.98 13.89
N ARG A 107 16.83 10.05 12.80
CA ARG A 107 18.27 10.33 12.69
C ARG A 107 19.23 9.25 13.22
N CYS A 108 19.73 8.45 12.30
CA CYS A 108 21.16 8.13 12.34
C CYS A 108 21.88 9.25 11.57
N VAL A 109 22.61 10.09 12.27
CA VAL A 109 23.57 11.01 11.66
C VAL A 109 24.82 10.19 11.45
N ASP A 110 25.05 9.73 10.23
CA ASP A 110 26.36 9.21 9.89
C ASP A 110 27.31 10.36 9.52
N VAL A 111 28.62 10.05 9.55
CA VAL A 111 29.72 11.02 9.38
C VAL A 111 29.73 11.69 7.99
N SER A 112 28.89 11.23 7.06
CA SER A 112 28.80 11.71 5.66
C SER A 112 27.63 12.67 5.42
N GLY A 113 26.79 12.93 6.42
CA GLY A 113 25.69 13.91 6.32
C GLY A 113 24.51 13.52 5.42
N LEU A 114 24.50 12.32 4.87
CA LEU A 114 23.39 11.76 4.09
C LEU A 114 22.44 10.97 5.01
N CYS A 115 21.35 11.62 5.42
CA CYS A 115 20.25 10.92 6.11
C CYS A 115 19.43 10.11 5.10
N THR A 116 19.68 8.82 5.00
CA THR A 116 18.70 7.89 4.43
C THR A 116 17.72 7.49 5.54
N PRO A 117 16.43 7.73 5.38
CA PRO A 117 15.45 7.23 6.35
C PRO A 117 15.38 5.71 6.26
N VAL A 118 15.95 5.03 7.25
CA VAL A 118 15.75 3.58 7.40
C VAL A 118 14.45 3.38 8.18
N SER A 119 13.44 2.85 7.51
CA SER A 119 12.20 2.43 8.16
C SER A 119 12.33 0.95 8.51
N ILE A 120 12.32 0.62 9.79
CA ILE A 120 12.21 -0.77 10.25
C ILE A 120 10.71 -1.07 10.36
N ILE A 121 10.26 -2.06 9.60
CA ILE A 121 8.88 -2.54 9.64
C ILE A 121 8.91 -3.92 10.30
N SER A 122 8.16 -4.06 11.39
CA SER A 122 7.98 -5.34 12.06
C SER A 122 6.57 -5.84 11.82
N CYS A 123 6.44 -7.07 11.37
CA CYS A 123 5.15 -7.76 11.24
C CYS A 123 4.92 -8.64 12.45
N ILE A 124 3.72 -8.58 13.00
CA ILE A 124 3.27 -9.43 14.10
C ILE A 124 2.22 -10.37 13.56
N GLN A 125 2.44 -11.66 13.73
CA GLN A 125 1.46 -12.70 13.43
C GLN A 125 1.03 -13.35 14.74
N LYS A 126 -0.28 -13.47 14.94
CA LYS A 126 -0.80 -14.18 16.11
C LYS A 126 -0.45 -15.66 15.99
N PRO A 127 0.01 -16.31 17.06
CA PRO A 127 0.16 -17.75 17.05
C PRO A 127 -1.22 -18.38 16.82
N VAL A 128 -1.33 -19.23 15.80
CA VAL A 128 -2.51 -20.07 15.62
C VAL A 128 -2.52 -21.04 16.79
N LEU A 129 -3.40 -20.82 17.76
CA LEU A 129 -3.64 -21.80 18.80
C LEU A 129 -4.23 -23.05 18.13
N PRO A 130 -3.65 -24.24 18.34
CA PRO A 130 -4.26 -25.45 17.87
C PRO A 130 -5.63 -25.59 18.56
N CYS A 131 -6.67 -25.78 17.78
CA CYS A 131 -7.96 -26.18 18.30
C CYS A 131 -7.80 -27.50 19.06
N VAL A 132 -8.02 -27.46 20.38
CA VAL A 132 -8.14 -28.65 21.23
C VAL A 132 -9.54 -29.21 21.06
#